data_29d570bd3234a1c5c468ccb9c87a91ec
#
_entry.id   29d570bd3234a1c5c468ccb9c87a91ec
#
_cell.length_a   1.000
_cell.length_b   1.000
_cell.length_c   1.000
_cell.angle_alpha   90.00
_cell.angle_beta   90.00
_cell.angle_gamma   90.00
#
_symmetry.space_group_name_H-M   'P 1'
#
loop_
_entity.id
_entity.type
_entity.pdbx_description
1 polymer ?
#
loop_
_entity_poly.entity_id
_entity_poly.type
_entity_poly.pdbx_seq_one_letter_code
_entity_poly.pdbx_strand_id
1 'polypeptide(L)'
;MIETNEDLGEWTDRIVKECATEYPVRSFRKNFKTCVDAGANVGGFILNYHDLFEEIHAYEASSQNLSRCKSNLKRMNISNTIFNHAAVHSTNGEILNLKKHNNTENCGSYGVIDFKNSDGHGWDDECEHEEVSSVSLESIIDTVGEIDVLKVDVEGAEFEFLYEKDLSSVGIIFVEVHNFLTEMGVGNKLVDWILKTHKYGGGRYMPFYKEYHQQLIFLNNNLNK
;
A
#
# COMPACT_ATOMS: atom_id res chain seq x y z
N MET A 1 22.39 5.91 -5.08
CA MET A 1 21.54 7.07 -5.38
C MET A 1 20.25 6.51 -5.89
N ILE A 2 19.12 6.78 -5.19
CA ILE A 2 17.78 6.32 -5.57
C ILE A 2 17.41 6.99 -6.88
N GLU A 3 16.82 6.27 -7.82
CA GLU A 3 16.32 6.85 -9.05
C GLU A 3 15.14 7.74 -8.74
N THR A 4 15.37 9.05 -8.87
CA THR A 4 14.33 10.06 -8.85
C THR A 4 13.94 10.33 -10.30
N ASN A 5 12.69 10.61 -10.56
CA ASN A 5 12.31 11.22 -11.82
C ASN A 5 12.83 12.66 -11.79
N GLU A 6 13.59 13.09 -12.79
CA GLU A 6 14.07 14.48 -12.86
C GLU A 6 12.91 15.48 -12.78
N ASP A 7 11.73 15.08 -13.27
CA ASP A 7 10.50 15.86 -13.19
C ASP A 7 9.76 15.72 -11.84
N LEU A 8 10.17 14.76 -10.98
CA LEU A 8 9.53 14.45 -9.71
C LEU A 8 10.47 14.62 -8.50
N GLY A 9 11.70 15.12 -8.69
CA GLY A 9 12.82 15.16 -7.76
C GLY A 9 12.46 15.20 -6.26
N GLU A 10 11.90 16.30 -5.79
CA GLU A 10 11.56 16.47 -4.37
C GLU A 10 10.50 15.47 -3.85
N TRP A 11 9.52 15.10 -4.68
CA TRP A 11 8.45 14.18 -4.29
C TRP A 11 8.94 12.75 -4.09
N THR A 12 9.82 12.27 -4.96
CA THR A 12 10.36 10.91 -4.82
C THR A 12 11.24 10.79 -3.58
N ASP A 13 12.09 11.78 -3.34
CA ASP A 13 12.89 11.85 -2.11
C ASP A 13 12.02 11.95 -0.85
N ARG A 14 10.88 12.62 -0.95
CA ARG A 14 9.90 12.72 0.11
C ARG A 14 9.30 11.35 0.42
N ILE A 15 8.79 10.61 -0.58
CA ILE A 15 8.20 9.26 -0.40
C ILE A 15 9.17 8.34 0.34
N VAL A 16 10.45 8.32 -0.07
CA VAL A 16 11.46 7.49 0.59
C VAL A 16 11.68 7.89 2.05
N LYS A 17 11.70 9.18 2.36
CA LYS A 17 11.85 9.69 3.73
C LYS A 17 10.60 9.46 4.58
N GLU A 18 9.42 9.64 4.01
CA GLU A 18 8.13 9.35 4.66
C GLU A 18 8.07 7.89 5.08
N CYS A 19 8.30 6.96 4.18
CA CYS A 19 8.34 5.53 4.50
C CYS A 19 9.30 5.19 5.65
N ALA A 20 10.45 5.87 5.75
CA ALA A 20 11.41 5.65 6.83
C ALA A 20 10.88 6.08 8.21
N THR A 21 9.97 7.04 8.27
CA THR A 21 9.43 7.62 9.51
C THR A 21 8.08 7.01 9.90
N GLU A 22 7.31 6.60 8.91
CA GLU A 22 5.92 6.18 9.06
C GLU A 22 5.77 4.71 9.41
N TYR A 23 6.70 3.87 8.93
CA TYR A 23 6.64 2.43 9.14
C TYR A 23 7.71 1.96 10.14
N PRO A 24 7.41 1.85 11.45
CA PRO A 24 8.41 1.46 12.44
C PRO A 24 8.68 -0.06 12.43
N VAL A 25 8.92 -0.65 11.26
CA VAL A 25 9.08 -2.11 11.09
C VAL A 25 10.19 -2.65 11.99
N ARG A 26 11.32 -1.93 12.08
CA ARG A 26 12.50 -2.32 12.88
C ARG A 26 12.23 -2.40 14.38
N SER A 27 11.12 -1.81 14.88
CA SER A 27 10.76 -1.86 16.29
C SER A 27 10.09 -3.18 16.71
N PHE A 28 9.65 -4.00 15.75
CA PHE A 28 8.92 -5.24 16.03
C PHE A 28 9.83 -6.48 16.05
N ARG A 29 10.56 -6.72 14.98
CA ARG A 29 11.49 -7.86 14.83
C ARG A 29 12.70 -7.44 14.00
N LYS A 30 13.76 -8.26 14.06
CA LYS A 30 14.95 -8.09 13.23
C LYS A 30 14.89 -8.89 11.92
N ASN A 31 14.15 -9.99 11.90
CA ASN A 31 14.03 -10.87 10.74
C ASN A 31 12.58 -11.31 10.57
N PHE A 32 12.09 -11.17 9.37
CA PHE A 32 10.81 -11.65 8.89
C PHE A 32 11.03 -12.56 7.69
N LYS A 33 10.14 -13.48 7.45
CA LYS A 33 10.19 -14.35 6.27
C LYS A 33 9.58 -13.65 5.07
N THR A 34 8.31 -13.26 5.17
CA THR A 34 7.53 -12.78 4.03
C THR A 34 6.93 -11.40 4.29
N CYS A 35 7.13 -10.50 3.35
CA CYS A 35 6.47 -9.21 3.29
C CYS A 35 5.62 -9.10 2.02
N VAL A 36 4.44 -8.50 2.17
CA VAL A 36 3.64 -8.01 1.04
C VAL A 36 3.57 -6.49 1.12
N ASP A 37 4.08 -5.82 0.08
CA ASP A 37 4.02 -4.37 -0.09
C ASP A 37 2.97 -4.04 -1.16
N ALA A 38 1.75 -3.74 -0.73
CA ALA A 38 0.66 -3.31 -1.59
C ALA A 38 0.69 -1.79 -1.77
N GLY A 39 0.85 -1.35 -3.01
CA GLY A 39 1.16 0.03 -3.37
C GLY A 39 2.66 0.32 -3.20
N ALA A 40 3.50 -0.47 -3.88
CA ALA A 40 4.95 -0.36 -3.72
C ALA A 40 5.52 0.96 -4.28
N ASN A 41 4.79 1.63 -5.17
CA ASN A 41 5.17 2.91 -5.76
C ASN A 41 6.60 2.84 -6.36
N VAL A 42 7.47 3.77 -6.04
CA VAL A 42 8.88 3.78 -6.47
C VAL A 42 9.82 2.94 -5.59
N GLY A 43 9.27 2.18 -4.65
CA GLY A 43 10.01 1.26 -3.78
C GLY A 43 10.46 1.86 -2.45
N GLY A 44 9.83 2.94 -1.98
CA GLY A 44 10.25 3.64 -0.76
C GLY A 44 10.28 2.76 0.49
N PHE A 45 9.24 1.96 0.70
CA PHE A 45 9.19 1.00 1.79
C PHE A 45 10.30 -0.07 1.66
N ILE A 46 10.43 -0.68 0.50
CA ILE A 46 11.41 -1.74 0.25
C ILE A 46 12.84 -1.23 0.44
N LEU A 47 13.16 -0.06 -0.09
CA LEU A 47 14.48 0.57 0.06
C LEU A 47 14.89 0.76 1.52
N ASN A 48 13.93 1.02 2.40
CA ASN A 48 14.19 1.23 3.82
C ASN A 48 14.29 -0.08 4.63
N TYR A 49 13.61 -1.16 4.19
CA TYR A 49 13.36 -2.32 5.06
C TYR A 49 13.70 -3.68 4.45
N HIS A 50 14.21 -3.74 3.20
CA HIS A 50 14.49 -5.01 2.50
C HIS A 50 15.37 -5.97 3.30
N ASP A 51 16.28 -5.45 4.11
CA ASP A 51 17.22 -6.20 4.92
C ASP A 51 16.57 -6.95 6.10
N LEU A 52 15.30 -6.69 6.38
CA LEU A 52 14.52 -7.36 7.42
C LEU A 52 13.76 -8.58 6.93
N PHE A 53 13.68 -8.81 5.62
CA PHE A 53 12.84 -9.83 5.01
C PHE A 53 13.65 -10.83 4.20
N GLU A 54 13.24 -12.11 4.24
CA GLU A 54 13.79 -13.12 3.32
C GLU A 54 13.23 -12.89 1.91
N GLU A 55 11.92 -12.57 1.80
CA GLU A 55 11.24 -12.35 0.53
C GLU A 55 10.20 -11.22 0.65
N ILE A 56 10.11 -10.38 -0.39
CA ILE A 56 9.14 -9.29 -0.49
C ILE A 56 8.34 -9.45 -1.78
N HIS A 57 7.01 -9.47 -1.68
CA HIS A 57 6.09 -9.43 -2.81
C HIS A 57 5.56 -8.00 -2.96
N ALA A 58 6.06 -7.28 -3.96
CA ALA A 58 5.69 -5.92 -4.27
C ALA A 58 4.57 -5.90 -5.31
N TYR A 59 3.44 -5.25 -4.99
CA TYR A 59 2.30 -5.03 -5.88
C TYR A 59 2.19 -3.54 -6.16
N GLU A 60 2.20 -3.21 -7.45
CA GLU A 60 2.06 -1.82 -7.93
C GLU A 60 1.20 -1.79 -9.18
N ALA A 61 0.19 -0.92 -9.16
CA ALA A 61 -0.78 -0.79 -10.24
C ALA A 61 -0.25 0.00 -11.44
N SER A 62 0.61 1.01 -11.19
CA SER A 62 1.23 1.80 -12.25
C SER A 62 2.45 1.09 -12.83
N SER A 63 2.41 0.77 -14.13
CA SER A 63 3.56 0.21 -14.85
C SER A 63 4.79 1.11 -14.78
N GLN A 64 4.58 2.43 -14.79
CA GLN A 64 5.65 3.42 -14.70
C GLN A 64 6.31 3.40 -13.31
N ASN A 65 5.53 3.44 -12.23
CA ASN A 65 6.06 3.37 -10.87
C ASN A 65 6.76 2.04 -10.61
N LEU A 66 6.16 0.94 -11.05
CA LEU A 66 6.77 -0.39 -10.95
C LEU A 66 8.14 -0.47 -11.68
N SER A 67 8.25 0.13 -12.86
CA SER A 67 9.52 0.21 -13.61
C SER A 67 10.58 0.98 -12.82
N ARG A 68 10.20 2.10 -12.20
CA ARG A 68 11.09 2.91 -11.35
C ARG A 68 11.50 2.14 -10.09
N CYS A 69 10.54 1.47 -9.44
CA CYS A 69 10.82 0.61 -8.29
C CYS A 69 11.89 -0.44 -8.64
N LYS A 70 11.69 -1.19 -9.73
CA LYS A 70 12.68 -2.17 -10.23
C LYS A 70 14.06 -1.56 -10.46
N SER A 71 14.11 -0.38 -11.08
CA SER A 71 15.35 0.32 -11.37
C SER A 71 16.07 0.76 -10.07
N ASN A 72 15.33 1.33 -9.13
CA ASN A 72 15.86 1.76 -7.83
C ASN A 72 16.45 0.58 -7.05
N LEU A 73 15.71 -0.52 -6.94
CA LEU A 73 16.16 -1.70 -6.20
C LEU A 73 17.40 -2.33 -6.85
N LYS A 74 17.40 -2.41 -8.18
CA LYS A 74 18.58 -2.90 -8.93
C LYS A 74 19.83 -2.07 -8.65
N ARG A 75 19.71 -0.74 -8.61
CA ARG A 75 20.85 0.17 -8.30
C ARG A 75 21.40 -0.04 -6.88
N MET A 76 20.53 -0.42 -5.96
CA MET A 76 20.88 -0.71 -4.56
C MET A 76 21.29 -2.17 -4.34
N ASN A 77 21.37 -3.01 -5.41
CA ASN A 77 21.65 -4.44 -5.36
C ASN A 77 20.66 -5.22 -4.46
N ILE A 78 19.40 -4.78 -4.38
CA ILE A 78 18.34 -5.48 -3.67
C ILE A 78 17.75 -6.53 -4.59
N SER A 79 17.73 -7.80 -4.16
CA SER A 79 17.36 -8.96 -5.01
C SER A 79 16.28 -9.87 -4.42
N ASN A 80 15.83 -9.59 -3.20
CA ASN A 80 14.82 -10.40 -2.50
C ASN A 80 13.38 -9.90 -2.74
N THR A 81 13.12 -9.26 -3.89
CA THR A 81 11.81 -8.69 -4.24
C THR A 81 11.24 -9.33 -5.48
N ILE A 82 10.01 -9.84 -5.38
CA ILE A 82 9.16 -10.32 -6.47
C ILE A 82 8.20 -9.20 -6.84
N PHE A 83 8.20 -8.80 -8.11
CA PHE A 83 7.42 -7.66 -8.58
C PHE A 83 6.17 -8.12 -9.32
N ASN A 84 5.02 -7.59 -8.91
CA ASN A 84 3.71 -7.88 -9.48
C ASN A 84 3.09 -6.58 -10.02
N HIS A 85 2.84 -6.51 -11.33
CA HIS A 85 2.07 -5.43 -11.93
C HIS A 85 0.59 -5.76 -11.78
N ALA A 86 -0.01 -5.31 -10.70
CA ALA A 86 -1.41 -5.56 -10.37
C ALA A 86 -1.93 -4.51 -9.36
N ALA A 87 -3.21 -4.20 -9.46
CA ALA A 87 -3.93 -3.43 -8.46
C ALA A 87 -4.51 -4.40 -7.42
N VAL A 88 -4.23 -4.16 -6.13
CA VAL A 88 -4.90 -4.93 -5.06
C VAL A 88 -6.35 -4.47 -4.93
N HIS A 89 -7.28 -5.43 -4.84
CA HIS A 89 -8.72 -5.17 -4.83
C HIS A 89 -9.50 -6.33 -4.18
N SER A 90 -10.82 -6.22 -4.12
CA SER A 90 -11.68 -7.29 -3.59
C SER A 90 -11.74 -8.54 -4.48
N THR A 91 -11.48 -8.40 -5.77
CA THR A 91 -11.59 -9.45 -6.81
C THR A 91 -10.22 -9.76 -7.41
N ASN A 92 -10.12 -10.94 -8.06
CA ASN A 92 -8.89 -11.38 -8.72
C ASN A 92 -9.12 -11.48 -10.24
N GLY A 93 -8.22 -10.88 -11.03
CA GLY A 93 -8.24 -10.95 -12.50
C GLY A 93 -9.24 -10.03 -13.19
N GLU A 94 -9.87 -9.11 -12.48
CA GLU A 94 -10.69 -8.05 -13.05
C GLU A 94 -9.80 -6.96 -13.65
N ILE A 95 -10.19 -6.40 -14.79
CA ILE A 95 -9.48 -5.26 -15.39
C ILE A 95 -10.03 -3.98 -14.80
N LEU A 96 -9.17 -3.26 -14.12
CA LEU A 96 -9.47 -1.97 -13.49
C LEU A 96 -8.80 -0.84 -14.26
N ASN A 97 -9.41 0.34 -14.22
CA ASN A 97 -8.84 1.56 -14.75
C ASN A 97 -8.09 2.33 -13.65
N LEU A 98 -6.77 2.31 -13.72
CA LEU A 98 -5.94 3.16 -12.88
C LEU A 98 -5.99 4.59 -13.41
N LYS A 99 -6.48 5.52 -12.61
CA LYS A 99 -6.49 6.95 -12.91
C LYS A 99 -5.22 7.59 -12.38
N LYS A 100 -4.55 8.32 -13.24
CA LYS A 100 -3.32 9.05 -12.91
C LYS A 100 -3.64 10.54 -12.82
N HIS A 101 -3.26 11.18 -11.71
CA HIS A 101 -3.43 12.61 -11.58
C HIS A 101 -2.60 13.34 -12.64
N ASN A 102 -3.18 14.38 -13.28
CA ASN A 102 -2.49 15.18 -14.33
C ASN A 102 -1.27 15.95 -13.79
N ASN A 103 -1.10 16.05 -12.48
CA ASN A 103 0.11 16.60 -11.89
C ASN A 103 1.20 15.52 -11.88
N THR A 104 2.08 15.59 -12.88
CA THR A 104 3.23 14.68 -13.07
C THR A 104 4.23 14.72 -11.91
N GLU A 105 4.15 15.72 -11.02
CA GLU A 105 5.01 15.82 -9.84
C GLU A 105 4.59 14.88 -8.71
N ASN A 106 3.34 14.40 -8.69
CA ASN A 106 2.82 13.50 -7.66
C ASN A 106 2.64 12.08 -8.18
N CYS A 107 3.67 11.25 -8.11
CA CYS A 107 3.60 9.83 -8.49
C CYS A 107 2.90 8.93 -7.44
N GLY A 108 2.48 9.48 -6.31
CA GLY A 108 1.78 8.77 -5.24
C GLY A 108 0.26 8.78 -5.36
N SER A 109 -0.32 9.71 -6.14
CA SER A 109 -1.78 9.87 -6.19
C SER A 109 -2.41 9.17 -7.39
N TYR A 110 -2.25 7.85 -7.49
CA TYR A 110 -2.87 7.02 -8.53
C TYR A 110 -3.85 6.05 -7.90
N GLY A 111 -5.12 6.09 -8.30
CA GLY A 111 -6.16 5.26 -7.71
C GLY A 111 -7.02 4.52 -8.75
N VAL A 112 -7.54 3.37 -8.37
CA VAL A 112 -8.44 2.54 -9.20
C VAL A 112 -9.92 2.78 -8.90
N ILE A 113 -10.24 3.60 -7.89
CA ILE A 113 -11.61 3.88 -7.46
C ILE A 113 -12.10 5.16 -8.10
N ASP A 114 -13.36 5.14 -8.58
CA ASP A 114 -14.05 6.33 -9.06
C ASP A 114 -14.39 7.26 -7.89
N PHE A 115 -13.51 8.21 -7.66
CA PHE A 115 -13.66 9.16 -6.60
C PHE A 115 -14.40 10.41 -7.10
N LYS A 116 -15.60 10.66 -6.55
CA LYS A 116 -16.30 11.92 -6.72
C LYS A 116 -16.29 12.67 -5.39
N ASN A 117 -15.43 13.65 -5.29
CA ASN A 117 -15.48 14.59 -4.18
C ASN A 117 -16.80 15.34 -4.17
N SER A 118 -17.39 15.52 -2.97
CA SER A 118 -18.53 16.43 -2.76
C SER A 118 -18.21 17.89 -3.13
N ASP A 119 -16.92 18.22 -3.27
CA ASP A 119 -16.40 19.57 -3.50
C ASP A 119 -15.85 19.75 -4.93
N GLY A 120 -16.05 18.78 -5.84
CA GLY A 120 -15.63 18.89 -7.23
C GLY A 120 -14.12 18.70 -7.48
N HIS A 121 -13.35 18.35 -6.48
CA HIS A 121 -11.93 18.00 -6.59
C HIS A 121 -11.77 16.49 -6.72
N GLY A 122 -12.36 15.90 -7.76
CA GLY A 122 -12.14 14.51 -8.12
C GLY A 122 -11.07 14.39 -9.20
N TRP A 123 -10.75 13.16 -9.56
CA TRP A 123 -9.97 12.87 -10.77
C TRP A 123 -10.75 13.44 -11.96
N ASP A 124 -10.18 14.41 -12.66
CA ASP A 124 -10.80 15.01 -13.84
C ASP A 124 -11.02 13.93 -14.91
N ASP A 125 -12.08 14.08 -15.73
CA ASP A 125 -12.33 13.20 -16.88
C ASP A 125 -11.18 13.22 -17.93
N GLU A 126 -10.23 14.15 -17.80
CA GLU A 126 -9.03 14.29 -18.63
C GLU A 126 -7.79 13.55 -18.05
N CYS A 127 -7.92 12.77 -16.97
CA CYS A 127 -6.82 11.99 -16.40
C CYS A 127 -6.29 10.95 -17.42
N GLU A 128 -5.01 10.68 -17.38
CA GLU A 128 -4.46 9.50 -18.04
C GLU A 128 -4.97 8.24 -17.37
N HIS A 129 -5.32 7.24 -18.19
CA HIS A 129 -5.81 5.95 -17.72
C HIS A 129 -4.82 4.84 -18.11
N GLU A 130 -4.67 3.88 -17.19
CA GLU A 130 -3.93 2.65 -17.44
C GLU A 130 -4.81 1.46 -17.02
N GLU A 131 -4.99 0.49 -17.92
CA GLU A 131 -5.66 -0.77 -17.57
C GLU A 131 -4.71 -1.67 -16.78
N VAL A 132 -5.18 -2.19 -15.66
CA VAL A 132 -4.40 -3.06 -14.79
C VAL A 132 -5.27 -4.20 -14.26
N SER A 133 -4.71 -5.40 -14.18
CA SER A 133 -5.40 -6.55 -13.60
C SER A 133 -5.44 -6.45 -12.07
N SER A 134 -6.58 -6.80 -11.48
CA SER A 134 -6.73 -6.85 -10.02
C SER A 134 -6.18 -8.14 -9.43
N VAL A 135 -5.80 -8.07 -8.14
CA VAL A 135 -5.45 -9.22 -7.32
C VAL A 135 -6.09 -9.11 -5.94
N SER A 136 -6.72 -10.18 -5.46
CA SER A 136 -7.32 -10.21 -4.12
C SER A 136 -6.33 -10.68 -3.06
N LEU A 137 -6.62 -10.35 -1.79
CA LEU A 137 -5.81 -10.80 -0.66
C LEU A 137 -5.74 -12.33 -0.58
N GLU A 138 -6.86 -13.01 -0.83
CA GLU A 138 -6.91 -14.47 -0.83
C GLU A 138 -5.95 -15.06 -1.87
N SER A 139 -5.94 -14.50 -3.09
CA SER A 139 -5.02 -14.95 -4.15
C SER A 139 -3.55 -14.71 -3.80
N ILE A 140 -3.26 -13.61 -3.09
CA ILE A 140 -1.92 -13.34 -2.57
C ILE A 140 -1.56 -14.37 -1.51
N ILE A 141 -2.42 -14.64 -0.53
CA ILE A 141 -2.20 -15.63 0.53
C ILE A 141 -2.03 -17.03 -0.06
N ASP A 142 -2.83 -17.43 -1.06
CA ASP A 142 -2.68 -18.71 -1.75
C ASP A 142 -1.31 -18.86 -2.41
N THR A 143 -0.70 -17.76 -2.83
CA THR A 143 0.62 -17.75 -3.48
C THR A 143 1.77 -17.74 -2.49
N VAL A 144 1.69 -16.92 -1.44
CA VAL A 144 2.82 -16.65 -0.53
C VAL A 144 2.72 -17.39 0.82
N GLY A 145 1.52 -17.87 1.18
CA GLY A 145 1.25 -18.48 2.48
C GLY A 145 1.07 -17.43 3.59
N GLU A 146 1.73 -17.66 4.72
CA GLU A 146 1.71 -16.71 5.84
C GLU A 146 2.47 -15.43 5.50
N ILE A 147 1.88 -14.29 5.85
CA ILE A 147 2.46 -12.96 5.63
C ILE A 147 2.90 -12.39 6.98
N ASP A 148 4.20 -12.27 7.23
CA ASP A 148 4.69 -11.65 8.47
C ASP A 148 4.33 -10.16 8.54
N VAL A 149 4.49 -9.45 7.42
CA VAL A 149 4.20 -8.02 7.31
C VAL A 149 3.41 -7.74 6.04
N LEU A 150 2.25 -7.13 6.19
CA LEU A 150 1.43 -6.58 5.10
C LEU A 150 1.43 -5.04 5.22
N LYS A 151 2.04 -4.36 4.26
CA LYS A 151 1.88 -2.90 4.10
C LYS A 151 0.81 -2.66 3.04
N VAL A 152 -0.13 -1.77 3.34
CA VAL A 152 -1.22 -1.38 2.44
C VAL A 152 -1.31 0.14 2.40
N ASP A 153 -1.07 0.68 1.23
CA ASP A 153 -1.14 2.11 0.94
C ASP A 153 -1.44 2.21 -0.56
N VAL A 154 -2.73 2.25 -0.89
CA VAL A 154 -3.25 1.99 -2.24
C VAL A 154 -4.27 3.04 -2.69
N GLU A 155 -4.16 4.23 -2.07
CA GLU A 155 -4.89 5.42 -2.50
C GLU A 155 -6.39 5.20 -2.65
N GLY A 156 -6.99 4.62 -1.59
CA GLY A 156 -8.45 4.46 -1.44
C GLY A 156 -9.00 3.06 -1.64
N ALA A 157 -8.23 2.10 -2.15
CA ALA A 157 -8.68 0.71 -2.31
C ALA A 157 -8.48 -0.17 -1.05
N GLU A 158 -8.07 0.41 0.08
CA GLU A 158 -7.80 -0.32 1.32
C GLU A 158 -9.03 -1.09 1.82
N PHE A 159 -10.20 -0.48 1.69
CA PHE A 159 -11.46 -1.09 2.12
C PHE A 159 -11.79 -2.30 1.26
N GLU A 160 -11.78 -2.15 -0.05
CA GLU A 160 -12.07 -3.23 -1.01
C GLU A 160 -11.09 -4.39 -0.87
N PHE A 161 -9.85 -4.10 -0.53
CA PHE A 161 -8.80 -5.11 -0.39
C PHE A 161 -8.86 -5.88 0.92
N LEU A 162 -9.22 -5.23 2.05
CA LEU A 162 -9.11 -5.83 3.38
C LEU A 162 -10.45 -6.12 4.07
N TYR A 163 -11.54 -5.41 3.72
CA TYR A 163 -12.81 -5.56 4.40
C TYR A 163 -13.46 -6.92 4.07
N GLU A 164 -13.98 -7.59 5.10
CA GLU A 164 -14.56 -8.94 5.03
C GLU A 164 -13.60 -10.05 4.54
N LYS A 165 -12.27 -9.79 4.58
CA LYS A 165 -11.25 -10.78 4.26
C LYS A 165 -10.76 -11.53 5.50
N ASP A 166 -10.30 -12.77 5.32
CA ASP A 166 -9.63 -13.51 6.39
C ASP A 166 -8.19 -13.02 6.56
N LEU A 167 -7.94 -12.34 7.67
CA LEU A 167 -6.63 -11.77 8.03
C LEU A 167 -5.84 -12.65 8.99
N SER A 168 -6.30 -13.87 9.29
CA SER A 168 -5.71 -14.73 10.33
C SER A 168 -4.27 -15.17 10.03
N SER A 169 -3.90 -15.25 8.75
CA SER A 169 -2.54 -15.59 8.28
C SER A 169 -1.61 -14.37 8.13
N VAL A 170 -2.09 -13.16 8.50
CA VAL A 170 -1.28 -11.94 8.45
C VAL A 170 -0.79 -11.58 9.84
N GLY A 171 0.51 -11.35 9.99
CA GLY A 171 1.15 -11.05 11.27
C GLY A 171 1.00 -9.59 11.71
N ILE A 172 1.59 -8.68 10.96
CA ILE A 172 1.56 -7.25 11.21
C ILE A 172 0.94 -6.58 10.00
N ILE A 173 -0.01 -5.67 10.23
CA ILE A 173 -0.61 -4.85 9.18
C ILE A 173 -0.21 -3.39 9.42
N PHE A 174 0.45 -2.80 8.44
CA PHE A 174 0.60 -1.37 8.30
C PHE A 174 -0.38 -0.92 7.21
N VAL A 175 -1.36 -0.11 7.56
CA VAL A 175 -2.35 0.38 6.60
C VAL A 175 -2.47 1.90 6.66
N GLU A 176 -2.40 2.54 5.50
CA GLU A 176 -2.77 3.94 5.34
C GLU A 176 -4.21 4.00 4.85
N VAL A 177 -5.11 4.49 5.71
CA VAL A 177 -6.55 4.55 5.40
C VAL A 177 -6.89 5.93 4.84
N HIS A 178 -7.27 5.97 3.58
CA HIS A 178 -7.63 7.20 2.86
C HIS A 178 -9.13 7.52 3.04
N ASN A 179 -9.50 8.01 4.23
CA ASN A 179 -10.91 8.29 4.59
C ASN A 179 -11.59 9.33 3.70
N PHE A 180 -10.82 10.22 3.08
CA PHE A 180 -11.35 11.25 2.19
C PHE A 180 -11.73 10.70 0.81
N LEU A 181 -11.22 9.52 0.46
CA LEU A 181 -11.51 8.81 -0.79
C LEU A 181 -12.71 7.85 -0.66
N THR A 182 -13.33 7.76 0.51
CA THR A 182 -14.43 6.84 0.78
C THR A 182 -15.62 7.56 1.42
N GLU A 183 -16.78 6.91 1.44
CA GLU A 183 -17.93 7.40 2.20
C GLU A 183 -17.61 7.51 3.69
N MET A 184 -18.23 8.50 4.36
CA MET A 184 -18.01 8.72 5.80
C MET A 184 -18.31 7.46 6.61
N GLY A 185 -17.33 6.99 7.40
CA GLY A 185 -17.45 5.82 8.26
C GLY A 185 -16.94 4.51 7.65
N VAL A 186 -16.55 4.49 6.38
CA VAL A 186 -15.98 3.29 5.75
C VAL A 186 -14.65 2.91 6.40
N GLY A 187 -13.78 3.89 6.67
CA GLY A 187 -12.53 3.64 7.38
C GLY A 187 -12.75 3.06 8.79
N ASN A 188 -13.78 3.51 9.52
CA ASN A 188 -14.11 2.94 10.82
C ASN A 188 -14.55 1.47 10.72
N LYS A 189 -15.35 1.11 9.69
CA LYS A 189 -15.74 -0.28 9.45
C LYS A 189 -14.53 -1.16 9.14
N LEU A 190 -13.56 -0.66 8.38
CA LEU A 190 -12.33 -1.38 8.10
C LEU A 190 -11.52 -1.62 9.37
N VAL A 191 -11.33 -0.59 10.20
CA VAL A 191 -10.65 -0.70 11.49
C VAL A 191 -11.34 -1.72 12.40
N ASP A 192 -12.67 -1.65 12.55
CA ASP A 192 -13.45 -2.59 13.34
C ASP A 192 -13.33 -4.03 12.82
N TRP A 193 -13.21 -4.19 11.49
CA TRP A 193 -12.98 -5.50 10.87
C TRP A 193 -11.61 -6.06 11.22
N ILE A 194 -10.54 -5.28 11.06
CA ILE A 194 -9.18 -5.71 11.37
C ILE A 194 -9.04 -6.07 12.86
N LEU A 195 -9.69 -5.31 13.75
CA LEU A 195 -9.67 -5.56 15.20
C LEU A 195 -10.31 -6.88 15.64
N LYS A 196 -11.01 -7.60 14.76
CA LYS A 196 -11.54 -8.95 15.07
C LYS A 196 -10.43 -9.99 15.22
N THR A 197 -9.34 -9.82 14.47
CA THR A 197 -8.19 -10.76 14.45
C THR A 197 -6.90 -10.14 14.97
N HIS A 198 -6.80 -8.83 14.99
CA HIS A 198 -5.61 -8.06 15.36
C HIS A 198 -5.92 -7.11 16.52
N LYS A 199 -4.90 -6.71 17.26
CA LYS A 199 -4.96 -5.61 18.24
C LYS A 199 -4.31 -4.37 17.66
N TYR A 200 -4.78 -3.21 18.08
CA TYR A 200 -4.14 -1.95 17.71
C TYR A 200 -2.72 -1.90 18.28
N GLY A 201 -1.75 -1.71 17.40
CA GLY A 201 -0.32 -1.68 17.71
C GLY A 201 0.27 -0.28 17.77
N GLY A 202 -0.42 0.70 17.17
CA GLY A 202 0.06 2.09 17.11
C GLY A 202 -0.43 2.81 15.87
N GLY A 203 0.07 4.04 15.67
CA GLY A 203 -0.32 4.90 14.57
C GLY A 203 -1.15 6.09 15.02
N ARG A 204 -1.65 6.85 14.07
CA ARG A 204 -2.47 8.04 14.33
C ARG A 204 -3.89 7.81 13.85
N TYR A 205 -4.78 7.40 14.75
CA TYR A 205 -6.20 7.23 14.46
C TYR A 205 -7.00 8.48 14.83
N MET A 206 -7.71 9.06 13.87
CA MET A 206 -8.55 10.24 14.05
C MET A 206 -9.93 10.00 13.42
N PRO A 207 -10.90 9.39 14.17
CA PRO A 207 -12.15 8.87 13.62
C PRO A 207 -13.10 9.91 13.03
N PHE A 208 -12.85 11.21 13.24
CA PHE A 208 -13.75 12.30 12.88
C PHE A 208 -13.20 13.29 11.85
N TYR A 209 -11.99 13.06 11.32
CA TYR A 209 -11.40 13.97 10.34
C TYR A 209 -11.55 13.44 8.91
N LYS A 210 -12.30 14.16 8.10
CA LYS A 210 -12.55 13.87 6.67
C LYS A 210 -11.32 14.06 5.77
N GLU A 211 -10.32 14.78 6.23
CA GLU A 211 -9.28 15.36 5.35
C GLU A 211 -7.90 14.69 5.44
N TYR A 212 -7.75 13.61 6.21
CA TYR A 212 -6.43 13.04 6.43
C TYR A 212 -6.41 11.53 6.26
N HIS A 213 -5.42 11.05 5.55
CA HIS A 213 -4.99 9.65 5.60
C HIS A 213 -4.50 9.31 7.00
N GLN A 214 -4.79 8.11 7.43
CA GLN A 214 -4.44 7.64 8.77
C GLN A 214 -3.57 6.41 8.64
N GLN A 215 -2.34 6.52 9.15
CA GLN A 215 -1.45 5.38 9.26
C GLN A 215 -1.74 4.61 10.52
N LEU A 216 -2.11 3.35 10.36
CA LEU A 216 -2.48 2.46 11.45
C LEU A 216 -1.62 1.20 11.43
N ILE A 217 -1.31 0.71 12.62
CA ILE A 217 -0.54 -0.51 12.84
C ILE A 217 -1.40 -1.47 13.62
N PHE A 218 -1.52 -2.69 13.11
CA PHE A 218 -2.24 -3.77 13.76
C PHE A 218 -1.35 -5.00 13.90
N LEU A 219 -1.48 -5.68 15.04
CA LEU A 219 -0.70 -6.86 15.40
C LEU A 219 -1.64 -8.05 15.61
N ASN A 220 -1.40 -9.15 14.90
CA ASN A 220 -2.19 -10.36 15.08
C ASN A 220 -2.20 -10.80 16.54
N ASN A 221 -3.37 -11.13 17.05
CA ASN A 221 -3.56 -11.54 18.45
C ASN A 221 -2.80 -12.83 18.81
N ASN A 222 -2.40 -13.62 17.80
CA ASN A 222 -1.66 -14.87 17.95
C ASN A 222 -0.13 -14.73 17.80
N LEU A 223 0.39 -13.53 17.48
CA LEU A 223 1.84 -13.29 17.26
C LEU A 223 2.73 -13.51 18.49
N ASN A 224 2.17 -13.73 19.67
CA ASN A 224 2.90 -13.97 20.94
C ASN A 224 2.89 -15.45 21.37
N LYS A 225 2.64 -16.39 20.44
CA LYS A 225 2.71 -17.83 20.76
C LYS A 225 3.97 -18.48 20.18
#